data_95661bd17ff1b9118702dcbfba100b99
#
_entry.id   95661bd17ff1b9118702dcbfba100b99
#
_cell.length_a   1.000
_cell.length_b   1.000
_cell.length_c   1.000
_cell.angle_alpha   90.00
_cell.angle_beta   90.00
_cell.angle_gamma   90.00
#
_symmetry.space_group_name_H-M   'P 1'
#
loop_
_entity.id
_entity.type
_entity.pdbx_description
1 polymer ?
#
loop_
_entity_poly.entity_id
_entity_poly.type
_entity_poly.pdbx_seq_one_letter_code
_entity_poly.pdbx_strand_id
1 'polypeptide(L)'
;MTRKLITIVVCLLLLTGCQTAKKQPSKRSMYYWSTTFKLSTSQQHFLKTQHISRLYVRFFDVVTEPDGTLMPNATISFASPFPEKVELIPTIFITNDCMKQPGNTDLAEKILRRTLQMCETHDLPHPKEIQIDCDWTLSTRKRYYAFLAQLQQLARAKNICLSTTIRLHQLTQPAPPADKGVLMVYNTGDITRFDEAKPILNADSVASYLSRRKPAYDLQLSAAYPIFSWRVLFRGTRYVGIMHSDDELPVIAGDTIVTRQPTIDEILRAKDIVERWKASANNEVILFDLSSNNITKHNKSAYEKIFSH
;
A
#
# COMPACT_ATOMS: atom_id res chain seq x y z
N MET A 1 24.38 -49.42 -34.85
CA MET A 1 23.01 -49.03 -34.46
C MET A 1 22.93 -48.38 -33.08
N THR A 2 23.77 -48.71 -32.12
CA THR A 2 23.75 -48.22 -30.73
C THR A 2 24.06 -46.70 -30.54
N ARG A 3 24.97 -46.10 -31.34
CA ARG A 3 25.32 -44.67 -31.23
C ARG A 3 24.18 -43.72 -31.63
N LYS A 4 23.40 -44.06 -32.68
CA LYS A 4 22.27 -43.24 -33.13
C LYS A 4 21.08 -43.28 -32.14
N LEU A 5 20.90 -44.41 -31.43
CA LEU A 5 19.86 -44.56 -30.42
C LEU A 5 20.14 -43.70 -29.16
N ILE A 6 21.40 -43.63 -28.73
CA ILE A 6 21.83 -42.81 -27.59
C ILE A 6 21.62 -41.32 -27.89
N THR A 7 21.92 -40.87 -29.11
CA THR A 7 21.75 -39.44 -29.50
C THR A 7 20.25 -39.06 -29.52
N ILE A 8 19.35 -39.93 -29.93
CA ILE A 8 17.90 -39.66 -29.93
C ILE A 8 17.36 -39.62 -28.49
N VAL A 9 17.82 -40.50 -27.61
CA VAL A 9 17.40 -40.50 -26.19
C VAL A 9 17.90 -39.23 -25.45
N VAL A 10 19.11 -38.75 -25.74
CA VAL A 10 19.64 -37.51 -25.15
C VAL A 10 18.88 -36.26 -25.69
N CYS A 11 18.49 -36.24 -26.97
CA CYS A 11 17.65 -35.16 -27.51
C CYS A 11 16.23 -35.16 -26.94
N LEU A 12 15.64 -36.35 -26.67
CA LEU A 12 14.31 -36.44 -26.04
C LEU A 12 14.31 -35.98 -24.56
N LEU A 13 15.43 -36.17 -23.82
CA LEU A 13 15.57 -35.71 -22.45
C LEU A 13 15.77 -34.20 -22.33
N LEU A 14 16.21 -33.50 -23.39
CA LEU A 14 16.35 -32.06 -23.41
C LEU A 14 15.05 -31.29 -23.71
N LEU A 15 13.98 -31.97 -24.14
CA LEU A 15 12.67 -31.36 -24.43
C LEU A 15 11.71 -31.31 -23.24
N THR A 16 12.06 -31.89 -22.10
CA THR A 16 11.21 -31.86 -20.89
C THR A 16 11.51 -30.70 -19.93
N GLY A 17 12.36 -29.73 -20.31
CA GLY A 17 12.88 -28.69 -19.46
C GLY A 17 12.16 -27.36 -19.45
N CYS A 18 11.05 -27.17 -20.18
CA CYS A 18 10.21 -25.96 -20.04
C CYS A 18 8.90 -26.27 -19.30
N GLN A 19 9.00 -26.67 -18.03
CA GLN A 19 7.90 -26.43 -17.12
C GLN A 19 7.89 -24.92 -16.88
N THR A 20 6.99 -24.19 -17.56
CA THR A 20 6.58 -22.86 -17.12
C THR A 20 6.15 -23.03 -15.66
N ALA A 21 6.97 -22.54 -14.73
CA ALA A 21 6.63 -22.54 -13.32
C ALA A 21 5.22 -21.94 -13.21
N LYS A 22 4.23 -22.74 -12.80
CA LYS A 22 2.86 -22.24 -12.59
C LYS A 22 2.99 -21.05 -11.67
N LYS A 23 2.73 -19.86 -12.20
CA LYS A 23 2.77 -18.61 -11.44
C LYS A 23 1.83 -18.79 -10.25
N GLN A 24 2.35 -18.69 -9.03
CA GLN A 24 1.51 -18.80 -7.84
C GLN A 24 0.46 -17.68 -7.87
N PRO A 25 -0.79 -17.97 -7.51
CA PRO A 25 -1.81 -16.93 -7.48
C PRO A 25 -1.36 -15.82 -6.53
N SER A 26 -1.45 -14.57 -6.98
CA SER A 26 -1.10 -13.41 -6.18
C SER A 26 -1.96 -13.36 -4.91
N LYS A 27 -1.36 -13.02 -3.77
CA LYS A 27 -2.11 -12.70 -2.56
C LYS A 27 -2.94 -11.45 -2.83
N ARG A 28 -4.21 -11.49 -2.46
CA ARG A 28 -5.15 -10.38 -2.64
C ARG A 28 -5.35 -9.68 -1.32
N SER A 29 -5.00 -8.40 -1.26
CA SER A 29 -5.00 -7.61 -0.03
C SER A 29 -5.66 -6.26 -0.26
N MET A 30 -6.13 -5.64 0.81
CA MET A 30 -6.70 -4.30 0.76
C MET A 30 -6.27 -3.47 1.96
N TYR A 31 -6.24 -2.16 1.78
CA TYR A 31 -6.20 -1.22 2.89
C TYR A 31 -7.61 -0.96 3.43
N TYR A 32 -7.71 -0.80 4.74
CA TYR A 32 -8.87 -0.25 5.43
C TYR A 32 -8.43 1.04 6.14
N TRP A 33 -8.91 2.18 5.63
CA TRP A 33 -8.37 3.49 6.02
C TRP A 33 -9.40 4.40 6.68
N SER A 34 -10.20 3.83 7.60
CA SER A 34 -11.21 4.54 8.37
C SER A 34 -10.85 4.54 9.85
N THR A 35 -11.37 5.49 10.62
CA THR A 35 -11.22 5.56 12.09
C THR A 35 -12.22 4.70 12.86
N THR A 36 -13.17 4.07 12.16
CA THR A 36 -14.10 3.09 12.76
C THR A 36 -14.10 1.84 11.89
N PHE A 37 -13.71 0.70 12.49
CA PHE A 37 -13.81 -0.59 11.81
C PHE A 37 -15.25 -1.10 11.89
N LYS A 38 -15.94 -0.97 10.76
CA LYS A 38 -17.30 -1.48 10.59
C LYS A 38 -17.49 -1.88 9.13
N LEU A 39 -17.56 -3.18 8.90
CA LEU A 39 -17.76 -3.70 7.55
C LEU A 39 -19.24 -3.70 7.18
N SER A 40 -19.59 -2.97 6.13
CA SER A 40 -20.91 -3.04 5.51
C SER A 40 -21.14 -4.40 4.82
N THR A 41 -22.39 -4.74 4.53
CA THR A 41 -22.72 -5.96 3.77
C THR A 41 -21.99 -6.03 2.42
N SER A 42 -21.86 -4.89 1.73
CA SER A 42 -21.13 -4.82 0.46
C SER A 42 -19.63 -5.07 0.62
N GLN A 43 -19.00 -4.56 1.67
CA GLN A 43 -17.60 -4.81 1.97
C GLN A 43 -17.36 -6.27 2.34
N GLN A 44 -18.19 -6.87 3.18
CA GLN A 44 -18.12 -8.30 3.52
C GLN A 44 -18.27 -9.18 2.28
N HIS A 45 -19.24 -8.86 1.42
CA HIS A 45 -19.45 -9.55 0.14
C HIS A 45 -18.22 -9.42 -0.77
N PHE A 46 -17.65 -8.22 -0.88
CA PHE A 46 -16.45 -7.97 -1.67
C PHE A 46 -15.25 -8.79 -1.16
N LEU A 47 -14.97 -8.77 0.14
CA LEU A 47 -13.89 -9.56 0.74
C LEU A 47 -14.02 -11.04 0.36
N LYS A 48 -15.23 -11.59 0.46
CA LYS A 48 -15.50 -13.00 0.13
C LYS A 48 -15.36 -13.28 -1.36
N THR A 49 -15.98 -12.47 -2.23
CA THR A 49 -16.07 -12.74 -3.67
C THR A 49 -14.79 -12.43 -4.43
N GLN A 50 -13.95 -11.54 -3.91
CA GLN A 50 -12.62 -11.23 -4.42
C GLN A 50 -11.52 -12.03 -3.73
N HIS A 51 -11.87 -12.94 -2.79
CA HIS A 51 -10.92 -13.78 -2.05
C HIS A 51 -9.82 -12.97 -1.37
N ILE A 52 -10.21 -11.85 -0.73
CA ILE A 52 -9.26 -11.02 0.01
C ILE A 52 -8.79 -11.78 1.23
N SER A 53 -7.48 -11.98 1.35
CA SER A 53 -6.88 -12.76 2.42
C SER A 53 -6.20 -11.92 3.49
N ARG A 54 -5.98 -10.62 3.23
CA ARG A 54 -5.24 -9.72 4.14
C ARG A 54 -5.85 -8.32 4.14
N LEU A 55 -5.95 -7.69 5.32
CA LEU A 55 -6.34 -6.29 5.49
C LEU A 55 -5.25 -5.52 6.23
N TYR A 56 -4.74 -4.48 5.58
CA TYR A 56 -3.87 -3.45 6.15
C TYR A 56 -4.77 -2.40 6.80
N VAL A 57 -4.92 -2.47 8.12
CA VAL A 57 -5.88 -1.65 8.87
C VAL A 57 -5.15 -0.50 9.56
N ARG A 58 -5.53 0.74 9.24
CA ARG A 58 -5.00 1.94 9.93
C ARG A 58 -5.43 1.92 11.39
N PHE A 59 -4.48 1.65 12.29
CA PHE A 59 -4.76 1.54 13.73
C PHE A 59 -4.77 2.90 14.41
N PHE A 60 -3.77 3.68 14.15
CA PHE A 60 -3.65 5.07 14.62
C PHE A 60 -2.58 5.81 13.82
N ASP A 61 -2.61 7.12 13.95
CA ASP A 61 -1.55 7.99 13.46
C ASP A 61 -0.61 8.35 14.60
N VAL A 62 0.60 8.74 14.28
CA VAL A 62 1.49 9.46 15.18
C VAL A 62 1.72 10.84 14.59
N VAL A 63 1.40 11.85 15.36
CA VAL A 63 1.53 13.27 14.98
C VAL A 63 2.40 14.02 15.96
N THR A 64 2.91 15.17 15.56
CA THR A 64 3.66 16.09 16.42
C THR A 64 2.73 17.18 16.91
N GLU A 65 2.62 17.33 18.22
CA GLU A 65 1.92 18.46 18.87
C GLU A 65 2.75 19.75 18.77
N PRO A 66 2.15 20.93 18.98
CA PRO A 66 2.87 22.21 18.91
C PRO A 66 4.08 22.32 19.83
N ASP A 67 4.10 21.60 20.95
CA ASP A 67 5.22 21.52 21.90
C ASP A 67 6.33 20.54 21.48
N GLY A 68 6.17 19.86 20.35
CA GLY A 68 7.10 18.85 19.84
C GLY A 68 6.86 17.44 20.38
N THR A 69 5.88 17.24 21.25
CA THR A 69 5.51 15.91 21.78
C THR A 69 4.89 15.05 20.68
N LEU A 70 5.24 13.77 20.65
CA LEU A 70 4.62 12.81 19.73
C LEU A 70 3.39 12.15 20.38
N MET A 71 2.25 12.28 19.73
CA MET A 71 0.98 11.77 20.24
C MET A 71 0.29 10.85 19.24
N PRO A 72 -0.40 9.78 19.72
CA PRO A 72 -1.30 9.01 18.87
C PRO A 72 -2.55 9.84 18.56
N ASN A 73 -2.94 9.82 17.29
CA ASN A 73 -4.14 10.49 16.78
C ASN A 73 -4.96 9.53 15.92
N ALA A 74 -6.20 9.89 15.60
CA ALA A 74 -7.10 9.13 14.73
C ALA A 74 -7.12 7.61 15.04
N THR A 75 -7.12 7.26 16.34
CA THR A 75 -7.14 5.86 16.80
C THR A 75 -8.44 5.19 16.36
N ILE A 76 -8.31 4.02 15.71
CA ILE A 76 -9.46 3.25 15.24
C ILE A 76 -10.29 2.70 16.41
N SER A 77 -11.60 2.70 16.25
CA SER A 77 -12.55 1.98 17.10
C SER A 77 -13.10 0.76 16.33
N PHE A 78 -13.35 -0.35 17.02
CA PHE A 78 -13.91 -1.56 16.42
C PHE A 78 -15.40 -1.67 16.78
N ALA A 79 -16.28 -1.39 15.79
CA ALA A 79 -17.73 -1.49 15.92
C ALA A 79 -18.31 -2.79 15.32
N SER A 80 -17.45 -3.64 14.73
CA SER A 80 -17.80 -5.00 14.29
C SER A 80 -16.62 -5.95 14.49
N PRO A 81 -16.85 -7.27 14.63
CA PRO A 81 -15.78 -8.24 14.72
C PRO A 81 -14.87 -8.22 13.48
N PHE A 82 -13.59 -8.52 13.66
CA PHE A 82 -12.67 -8.71 12.56
C PHE A 82 -12.94 -10.06 11.87
N PRO A 83 -12.88 -10.16 10.51
CA PRO A 83 -13.18 -11.40 9.79
C PRO A 83 -12.16 -12.51 10.10
N GLU A 84 -12.61 -13.68 10.57
CA GLU A 84 -11.75 -14.79 11.00
C GLU A 84 -10.79 -15.34 9.93
N LYS A 85 -11.18 -15.28 8.63
CA LYS A 85 -10.39 -15.83 7.51
C LYS A 85 -9.48 -14.80 6.84
N VAL A 86 -9.36 -13.62 7.43
CA VAL A 86 -8.57 -12.52 6.90
C VAL A 86 -7.43 -12.22 7.85
N GLU A 87 -6.21 -12.15 7.34
CA GLU A 87 -5.05 -11.78 8.15
C GLU A 87 -5.07 -10.27 8.42
N LEU A 88 -4.94 -9.91 9.69
CA LEU A 88 -4.86 -8.51 10.14
C LEU A 88 -3.42 -8.02 10.07
N ILE A 89 -3.20 -6.88 9.39
CA ILE A 89 -1.94 -6.14 9.40
C ILE A 89 -2.20 -4.75 9.98
N PRO A 90 -1.94 -4.53 11.28
CA PRO A 90 -1.99 -3.20 11.86
C PRO A 90 -1.05 -2.26 11.11
N THR A 91 -1.59 -1.15 10.61
CA THR A 91 -0.84 -0.11 9.91
C THR A 91 -0.84 1.17 10.72
N ILE A 92 0.34 1.71 11.00
CA ILE A 92 0.54 2.94 11.75
C ILE A 92 1.06 4.01 10.78
N PHE A 93 0.28 5.09 10.63
CA PHE A 93 0.72 6.24 9.87
C PHE A 93 1.52 7.19 10.75
N ILE A 94 2.70 7.57 10.31
CA ILE A 94 3.56 8.51 11.04
C ILE A 94 3.81 9.72 10.16
N THR A 95 3.39 10.91 10.62
CA THR A 95 3.67 12.14 9.88
C THR A 95 5.18 12.38 9.80
N ASN A 96 5.65 12.90 8.67
CA ASN A 96 7.08 13.14 8.48
C ASN A 96 7.68 14.11 9.51
N ASP A 97 6.85 15.00 10.08
CA ASP A 97 7.28 15.94 11.12
C ASP A 97 7.72 15.25 12.42
N CYS A 98 7.17 14.08 12.73
CA CYS A 98 7.63 13.25 13.84
C CYS A 98 9.10 12.88 13.70
N MET A 99 9.58 12.69 12.47
CA MET A 99 10.98 12.36 12.20
C MET A 99 11.91 13.59 12.25
N LYS A 100 11.36 14.79 12.38
CA LYS A 100 12.15 16.02 12.59
C LYS A 100 12.45 16.26 14.08
N GLN A 101 11.65 15.67 14.98
CA GLN A 101 11.79 15.90 16.43
C GLN A 101 13.01 15.15 16.99
N PRO A 102 13.86 15.80 17.79
CA PRO A 102 14.95 15.11 18.50
C PRO A 102 14.41 14.33 19.71
N GLY A 103 15.11 13.29 20.12
CA GLY A 103 14.90 12.67 21.43
C GLY A 103 13.84 11.55 21.49
N ASN A 104 13.20 11.17 20.39
CA ASN A 104 12.16 10.13 20.38
C ASN A 104 12.74 8.70 20.30
N THR A 105 13.63 8.37 21.24
CA THR A 105 14.32 7.06 21.26
C THR A 105 13.42 5.90 21.65
N ASP A 106 12.29 6.14 22.29
CA ASP A 106 11.32 5.15 22.77
C ASP A 106 10.08 5.00 21.83
N LEU A 107 10.06 5.73 20.70
CA LEU A 107 8.90 5.70 19.77
C LEU A 107 8.61 4.27 19.25
N ALA A 108 9.64 3.52 18.90
CA ALA A 108 9.49 2.15 18.40
C ALA A 108 8.83 1.24 19.44
N GLU A 109 9.26 1.32 20.69
CA GLU A 109 8.68 0.56 21.79
C GLU A 109 7.23 0.97 22.09
N LYS A 110 6.95 2.27 22.13
CA LYS A 110 5.60 2.81 22.34
C LYS A 110 4.62 2.34 21.25
N ILE A 111 5.04 2.39 19.98
CA ILE A 111 4.21 1.94 18.86
C ILE A 111 3.92 0.44 18.98
N LEU A 112 4.95 -0.39 19.15
CA LEU A 112 4.75 -1.84 19.24
C LEU A 112 3.83 -2.20 20.42
N ARG A 113 4.12 -1.64 21.61
CA ARG A 113 3.31 -1.88 22.81
C ARG A 113 1.86 -1.47 22.62
N ARG A 114 1.60 -0.26 22.10
CA ARG A 114 0.23 0.21 21.83
C ARG A 114 -0.49 -0.67 20.83
N THR A 115 0.17 -1.08 19.75
CA THR A 115 -0.42 -1.95 18.74
C THR A 115 -0.86 -3.28 19.33
N LEU A 116 -0.02 -3.92 20.16
CA LEU A 116 -0.34 -5.18 20.80
C LEU A 116 -1.45 -5.02 21.85
N GLN A 117 -1.41 -3.97 22.66
CA GLN A 117 -2.49 -3.66 23.61
C GLN A 117 -3.84 -3.45 22.93
N MET A 118 -3.86 -2.77 21.76
CA MET A 118 -5.09 -2.61 20.98
C MET A 118 -5.61 -3.95 20.46
N CYS A 119 -4.72 -4.84 20.01
CA CYS A 119 -5.15 -6.19 19.61
C CYS A 119 -5.79 -6.96 20.78
N GLU A 120 -5.17 -6.93 21.96
CA GLU A 120 -5.71 -7.57 23.17
C GLU A 120 -7.03 -6.95 23.60
N THR A 121 -7.14 -5.61 23.66
CA THR A 121 -8.34 -4.89 24.11
C THR A 121 -9.56 -5.15 23.23
N HIS A 122 -9.36 -5.40 21.95
CA HIS A 122 -10.44 -5.58 20.97
C HIS A 122 -10.60 -7.02 20.50
N ASP A 123 -10.02 -8.00 21.22
CA ASP A 123 -10.08 -9.44 20.89
C ASP A 123 -9.65 -9.74 19.43
N LEU A 124 -8.64 -9.01 18.95
CA LEU A 124 -8.12 -9.19 17.60
C LEU A 124 -7.03 -10.27 17.57
N PRO A 125 -6.81 -10.93 16.41
CA PRO A 125 -5.73 -11.89 16.29
C PRO A 125 -4.37 -11.24 16.53
N HIS A 126 -3.44 -11.98 17.16
CA HIS A 126 -2.07 -11.54 17.29
C HIS A 126 -1.46 -11.29 15.90
N PRO A 127 -0.94 -10.08 15.60
CA PRO A 127 -0.48 -9.75 14.26
C PRO A 127 0.79 -10.51 13.91
N LYS A 128 0.84 -11.07 12.70
CA LYS A 128 2.06 -11.67 12.14
C LYS A 128 2.94 -10.64 11.42
N GLU A 129 2.35 -9.52 11.06
CA GLU A 129 2.99 -8.39 10.41
C GLU A 129 2.43 -7.09 10.97
N ILE A 130 3.27 -6.08 11.18
CA ILE A 130 2.88 -4.68 11.40
C ILE A 130 3.48 -3.84 10.28
N GLN A 131 2.78 -2.78 9.90
CA GLN A 131 3.23 -1.88 8.87
C GLN A 131 3.40 -0.46 9.38
N ILE A 132 4.47 0.19 8.95
CA ILE A 132 4.68 1.64 9.12
C ILE A 132 4.47 2.34 7.79
N ASP A 133 3.58 3.32 7.77
CA ASP A 133 3.38 4.24 6.65
C ASP A 133 3.96 5.61 7.03
N CYS A 134 4.92 6.10 6.24
CA CYS A 134 5.52 7.40 6.47
C CYS A 134 6.04 8.02 5.16
N ASP A 135 5.64 9.26 4.90
CA ASP A 135 6.13 10.05 3.77
C ASP A 135 7.46 10.74 4.12
N TRP A 136 8.46 9.94 4.52
CA TRP A 136 9.78 10.47 4.86
C TRP A 136 10.48 11.13 3.67
N THR A 137 11.29 12.12 3.95
CA THR A 137 12.09 12.87 2.98
C THR A 137 13.58 12.60 3.17
N LEU A 138 14.43 13.10 2.26
CA LEU A 138 15.89 12.97 2.39
C LEU A 138 16.40 13.51 3.72
N SER A 139 15.82 14.60 4.22
CA SER A 139 16.22 15.23 5.48
C SER A 139 15.86 14.39 6.72
N THR A 140 14.80 13.61 6.65
CA THR A 140 14.31 12.77 7.77
C THR A 140 14.73 11.30 7.64
N ARG A 141 15.24 10.86 6.48
CA ARG A 141 15.60 9.47 6.18
C ARG A 141 16.44 8.81 7.27
N LYS A 142 17.51 9.47 7.73
CA LYS A 142 18.43 8.88 8.71
C LYS A 142 17.71 8.51 10.01
N ARG A 143 16.84 9.42 10.50
CA ARG A 143 16.06 9.16 11.73
C ARG A 143 14.98 8.11 11.52
N TYR A 144 14.29 8.18 10.39
CA TYR A 144 13.30 7.17 10.04
C TYR A 144 13.90 5.76 9.95
N TYR A 145 15.08 5.62 9.33
CA TYR A 145 15.75 4.32 9.24
C TYR A 145 16.24 3.82 10.60
N ALA A 146 16.75 4.69 11.47
CA ALA A 146 17.12 4.31 12.83
C ALA A 146 15.91 3.83 13.64
N PHE A 147 14.76 4.54 13.53
CA PHE A 147 13.49 4.12 14.12
C PHE A 147 13.02 2.77 13.60
N LEU A 148 13.03 2.55 12.28
CA LEU A 148 12.63 1.27 11.68
C LEU A 148 13.55 0.12 12.12
N ALA A 149 14.86 0.33 12.20
CA ALA A 149 15.80 -0.68 12.65
C ALA A 149 15.51 -1.11 14.09
N GLN A 150 15.23 -0.17 14.98
CA GLN A 150 14.84 -0.46 16.35
C GLN A 150 13.51 -1.21 16.42
N LEU A 151 12.49 -0.74 15.67
CA LEU A 151 11.17 -1.38 15.62
C LEU A 151 11.26 -2.80 15.06
N GLN A 152 12.07 -3.02 14.01
CA GLN A 152 12.28 -4.34 13.42
C GLN A 152 12.87 -5.32 14.44
N GLN A 153 13.87 -4.90 15.22
CA GLN A 153 14.45 -5.73 16.27
C GLN A 153 13.41 -6.10 17.33
N LEU A 154 12.62 -5.13 17.80
CA LEU A 154 11.57 -5.35 18.80
C LEU A 154 10.45 -6.26 18.28
N ALA A 155 10.00 -6.05 17.03
CA ALA A 155 8.97 -6.85 16.39
C ALA A 155 9.42 -8.31 16.18
N ARG A 156 10.65 -8.52 15.71
CA ARG A 156 11.24 -9.86 15.53
C ARG A 156 11.29 -10.65 16.83
N ALA A 157 11.59 -10.00 17.95
CA ALA A 157 11.58 -10.64 19.28
C ALA A 157 10.17 -11.13 19.69
N LYS A 158 9.12 -10.66 19.00
CA LYS A 158 7.72 -11.08 19.17
C LYS A 158 7.23 -11.97 18.01
N ASN A 159 8.11 -12.41 17.11
CA ASN A 159 7.80 -13.14 15.88
C ASN A 159 6.85 -12.35 14.93
N ILE A 160 7.02 -11.04 14.89
CA ILE A 160 6.24 -10.13 14.03
C ILE A 160 7.15 -9.61 12.92
N CYS A 161 6.70 -9.71 11.67
CA CYS A 161 7.34 -9.13 10.50
C CYS A 161 7.08 -7.60 10.48
N LEU A 162 8.10 -6.81 10.16
CA LEU A 162 7.94 -5.37 9.93
C LEU A 162 7.87 -5.09 8.45
N SER A 163 6.78 -4.47 7.99
CA SER A 163 6.70 -3.88 6.66
C SER A 163 6.66 -2.36 6.70
N THR A 164 7.02 -1.72 5.60
CA THR A 164 6.93 -0.27 5.45
C THR A 164 6.48 0.10 4.05
N THR A 165 5.79 1.24 3.91
CA THR A 165 5.41 1.79 2.60
C THR A 165 6.62 2.42 1.91
N ILE A 166 6.65 2.31 0.59
CA ILE A 166 7.69 2.87 -0.28
C ILE A 166 7.00 3.69 -1.37
N ARG A 167 7.28 4.97 -1.43
CA ARG A 167 6.83 5.83 -2.54
C ARG A 167 7.75 5.65 -3.76
N LEU A 168 7.22 5.83 -4.97
CA LEU A 168 7.99 5.66 -6.21
C LEU A 168 9.30 6.48 -6.21
N HIS A 169 9.26 7.73 -5.74
CA HIS A 169 10.45 8.57 -5.67
C HIS A 169 11.48 8.09 -4.63
N GLN A 170 11.05 7.36 -3.59
CA GLN A 170 11.93 6.83 -2.55
C GLN A 170 12.77 5.64 -3.02
N LEU A 171 12.41 4.99 -4.14
CA LEU A 171 13.22 3.94 -4.77
C LEU A 171 14.63 4.41 -5.18
N THR A 172 14.88 5.73 -5.21
CA THR A 172 16.20 6.29 -5.44
C THR A 172 17.17 6.07 -4.27
N GLN A 173 16.64 5.77 -3.12
CA GLN A 173 17.36 5.68 -1.87
C GLN A 173 17.63 4.20 -1.52
N PRO A 174 18.61 3.91 -0.67
CA PRO A 174 18.79 2.58 -0.11
C PRO A 174 17.48 2.07 0.50
N ALA A 175 17.29 0.75 0.48
CA ALA A 175 16.12 0.15 1.09
C ALA A 175 16.08 0.42 2.61
N PRO A 176 14.92 0.76 3.19
CA PRO A 176 14.78 0.93 4.64
C PRO A 176 14.97 -0.40 5.36
N PRO A 177 15.40 -0.39 6.63
CA PRO A 177 15.55 -1.59 7.45
C PRO A 177 14.17 -2.10 7.87
N ALA A 178 13.59 -2.92 7.02
CA ALA A 178 12.33 -3.62 7.22
C ALA A 178 12.43 -5.02 6.62
N ASP A 179 11.49 -5.92 6.94
CA ASP A 179 11.49 -7.28 6.38
C ASP A 179 10.85 -7.26 4.98
N LYS A 180 9.96 -6.29 4.73
CA LYS A 180 9.18 -6.16 3.50
C LYS A 180 8.80 -4.70 3.24
N GLY A 181 8.63 -4.33 1.97
CA GLY A 181 8.10 -3.04 1.54
C GLY A 181 6.80 -3.19 0.77
N VAL A 182 5.93 -2.18 0.85
CA VAL A 182 4.77 -2.02 -0.02
C VAL A 182 4.99 -0.82 -0.93
N LEU A 183 5.21 -1.08 -2.21
CA LEU A 183 5.36 -0.04 -3.21
C LEU A 183 4.02 0.61 -3.51
N MET A 184 3.89 1.88 -3.18
CA MET A 184 2.69 2.67 -3.41
C MET A 184 2.69 3.21 -4.84
N VAL A 185 1.98 2.52 -5.77
CA VAL A 185 1.93 2.83 -7.20
C VAL A 185 0.81 3.83 -7.47
N TYR A 186 0.88 4.99 -6.83
CA TYR A 186 -0.07 6.09 -6.98
C TYR A 186 0.51 7.43 -6.51
N ASN A 187 -0.28 8.52 -6.63
CA ASN A 187 0.15 9.90 -6.42
C ASN A 187 1.34 10.25 -7.32
N THR A 188 1.16 9.97 -8.62
CA THR A 188 2.22 10.11 -9.63
C THR A 188 2.30 11.49 -10.26
N GLY A 189 1.28 12.33 -10.07
CA GLY A 189 1.19 13.69 -10.56
C GLY A 189 0.83 14.71 -9.47
N ASP A 190 0.63 15.95 -9.86
CA ASP A 190 0.30 17.06 -8.97
C ASP A 190 -1.21 17.31 -8.95
N ILE A 191 -1.87 16.95 -7.84
CA ILE A 191 -3.32 17.14 -7.64
C ILE A 191 -3.74 18.61 -7.63
N THR A 192 -2.81 19.53 -7.34
CA THR A 192 -3.10 20.96 -7.25
C THR A 192 -3.17 21.63 -8.63
N ARG A 193 -2.73 20.95 -9.70
CA ARG A 193 -2.78 21.47 -11.07
C ARG A 193 -4.13 21.19 -11.71
N PHE A 194 -4.76 22.22 -12.21
CA PHE A 194 -6.06 22.11 -12.89
C PHE A 194 -5.98 21.29 -14.18
N ASP A 195 -4.90 21.43 -14.93
CA ASP A 195 -4.63 20.77 -16.21
C ASP A 195 -4.07 19.34 -16.08
N GLU A 196 -3.71 18.89 -14.87
CA GLU A 196 -3.21 17.53 -14.64
C GLU A 196 -4.37 16.52 -14.67
N ALA A 197 -4.49 15.77 -15.75
CA ALA A 197 -5.60 14.84 -15.93
C ALA A 197 -5.51 13.58 -15.08
N LYS A 198 -4.28 13.11 -14.75
CA LYS A 198 -4.03 11.82 -14.10
C LYS A 198 -3.15 11.94 -12.85
N PRO A 199 -3.47 12.81 -11.87
CA PRO A 199 -2.59 13.03 -10.73
C PRO A 199 -2.53 11.84 -9.78
N ILE A 200 -3.59 11.02 -9.71
CA ILE A 200 -3.59 9.83 -8.85
C ILE A 200 -2.72 8.73 -9.44
N LEU A 201 -2.90 8.40 -10.73
CA LEU A 201 -2.12 7.38 -11.41
C LEU A 201 -1.95 7.72 -12.88
N ASN A 202 -0.70 7.86 -13.28
CA ASN A 202 -0.24 7.95 -14.65
C ASN A 202 0.81 6.85 -14.89
N ALA A 203 0.49 5.86 -15.71
CA ALA A 203 1.37 4.72 -15.97
C ALA A 203 2.69 5.13 -16.64
N ASP A 204 2.70 6.19 -17.45
CA ASP A 204 3.93 6.69 -18.08
C ASP A 204 4.86 7.32 -17.03
N SER A 205 4.30 7.99 -16.02
CA SER A 205 5.05 8.47 -14.86
C SER A 205 5.63 7.28 -14.06
N VAL A 206 4.85 6.22 -13.81
CA VAL A 206 5.34 4.99 -13.18
C VAL A 206 6.51 4.40 -13.98
N ALA A 207 6.37 4.27 -15.30
CA ALA A 207 7.44 3.80 -16.17
C ALA A 207 8.70 4.66 -16.06
N SER A 208 8.55 6.00 -16.04
CA SER A 208 9.66 6.94 -15.85
C SER A 208 10.38 6.78 -14.51
N TYR A 209 9.63 6.54 -13.42
CA TYR A 209 10.23 6.27 -12.11
C TYR A 209 11.01 4.95 -12.10
N LEU A 210 10.46 3.87 -12.68
CA LEU A 210 11.03 2.53 -12.62
C LEU A 210 12.14 2.30 -13.64
N SER A 211 12.10 2.92 -14.82
CA SER A 211 13.14 2.79 -15.87
C SER A 211 14.53 3.25 -15.42
N ARG A 212 14.57 4.18 -14.49
CA ARG A 212 15.83 4.73 -13.94
C ARG A 212 16.36 3.87 -12.77
N ARG A 213 15.73 2.73 -12.47
CA ARG A 213 16.03 1.92 -11.30
C ARG A 213 16.43 0.52 -11.69
N LYS A 214 17.50 0.04 -11.06
CA LYS A 214 17.85 -1.37 -11.16
C LYS A 214 16.77 -2.21 -10.49
N PRO A 215 16.41 -3.40 -11.02
CA PRO A 215 15.47 -4.33 -10.35
C PRO A 215 15.96 -4.81 -8.98
N ALA A 216 17.24 -4.64 -8.69
CA ALA A 216 17.90 -4.99 -7.43
C ALA A 216 17.65 -3.92 -6.34
N TYR A 217 16.39 -3.69 -5.99
CA TYR A 217 16.06 -3.03 -4.73
C TYR A 217 16.06 -4.09 -3.63
N ASP A 218 16.97 -3.95 -2.65
CA ASP A 218 17.27 -4.98 -1.63
C ASP A 218 16.17 -5.06 -0.56
N LEU A 219 14.92 -5.17 -0.99
CA LEU A 219 13.78 -5.40 -0.14
C LEU A 219 12.74 -6.21 -0.93
N GLN A 220 12.14 -7.19 -0.26
CA GLN A 220 10.95 -7.84 -0.81
C GLN A 220 9.82 -6.82 -0.92
N LEU A 221 9.23 -6.68 -2.11
CA LEU A 221 8.14 -5.73 -2.35
C LEU A 221 6.82 -6.45 -2.62
N SER A 222 5.74 -5.86 -2.10
CA SER A 222 4.36 -5.99 -2.60
C SER A 222 3.97 -4.70 -3.29
N ALA A 223 2.94 -4.69 -4.14
CA ALA A 223 2.52 -3.49 -4.86
C ALA A 223 1.08 -3.09 -4.49
N ALA A 224 0.90 -1.81 -4.17
CA ALA A 224 -0.40 -1.21 -3.88
C ALA A 224 -0.86 -0.30 -5.00
N TYR A 225 -2.09 -0.51 -5.49
CA TYR A 225 -2.71 0.22 -6.59
C TYR A 225 -3.95 0.98 -6.13
N PRO A 226 -4.21 2.18 -6.68
CA PRO A 226 -5.33 3.02 -6.27
C PRO A 226 -6.63 2.59 -6.94
N ILE A 227 -7.70 2.53 -6.17
CA ILE A 227 -9.08 2.42 -6.68
C ILE A 227 -9.97 3.56 -6.17
N PHE A 228 -9.36 4.53 -5.48
CA PHE A 228 -10.05 5.71 -4.95
C PHE A 228 -10.20 6.82 -6.00
N SER A 229 -11.02 7.80 -5.68
CA SER A 229 -11.13 9.04 -6.44
C SER A 229 -11.07 10.24 -5.50
N TRP A 230 -10.62 11.37 -6.03
CA TRP A 230 -10.71 12.66 -5.36
C TRP A 230 -11.65 13.59 -6.11
N ARG A 231 -12.46 14.29 -5.36
CA ARG A 231 -13.22 15.45 -5.83
C ARG A 231 -12.41 16.68 -5.44
N VAL A 232 -11.90 17.40 -6.43
CA VAL A 232 -10.99 18.53 -6.22
C VAL A 232 -11.71 19.82 -6.58
N LEU A 233 -11.78 20.73 -5.63
CA LEU A 233 -12.36 22.05 -5.82
C LEU A 233 -11.30 23.02 -6.35
N PHE A 234 -11.62 23.64 -7.46
CA PHE A 234 -10.83 24.70 -8.07
C PHE A 234 -11.64 26.00 -8.17
N ARG A 235 -10.98 27.12 -7.89
CA ARG A 235 -11.50 28.46 -8.11
C ARG A 235 -10.79 29.08 -9.30
N GLY A 236 -11.45 29.10 -10.46
CA GLY A 236 -10.78 29.22 -11.74
C GLY A 236 -9.81 28.05 -11.93
N THR A 237 -8.51 28.31 -12.06
CA THR A 237 -7.47 27.28 -12.13
C THR A 237 -6.72 27.03 -10.80
N ARG A 238 -7.08 27.81 -9.75
CA ARG A 238 -6.42 27.72 -8.44
C ARG A 238 -7.03 26.60 -7.61
N TYR A 239 -6.19 25.70 -7.12
CA TYR A 239 -6.56 24.65 -6.17
C TYR A 239 -7.09 25.27 -4.86
N VAL A 240 -8.23 24.76 -4.38
CA VAL A 240 -8.84 25.12 -3.10
C VAL A 240 -8.68 23.98 -2.10
N GLY A 241 -9.00 22.74 -2.51
CA GLY A 241 -8.89 21.58 -1.62
C GLY A 241 -9.50 20.30 -2.23
N ILE A 242 -9.31 19.18 -1.52
CA ILE A 242 -10.00 17.91 -1.80
C ILE A 242 -11.27 17.89 -0.95
N MET A 243 -12.39 17.51 -1.56
CA MET A 243 -13.70 17.42 -0.91
C MET A 243 -14.01 15.95 -0.59
N HIS A 244 -14.20 15.64 0.65
CA HIS A 244 -14.65 14.31 1.10
C HIS A 244 -16.19 14.26 1.22
N SER A 245 -16.83 15.43 1.48
CA SER A 245 -18.29 15.63 1.46
C SER A 245 -18.66 16.91 0.73
N ASP A 246 -19.95 17.11 0.42
CA ASP A 246 -20.43 18.29 -0.29
C ASP A 246 -20.34 19.58 0.55
N ASP A 247 -20.38 19.45 1.88
CA ASP A 247 -20.41 20.58 2.82
C ASP A 247 -19.05 20.93 3.42
N GLU A 248 -17.96 20.22 3.02
CA GLU A 248 -16.64 20.37 3.66
C GLU A 248 -15.94 21.66 3.28
N LEU A 249 -16.12 22.12 2.03
CA LEU A 249 -15.51 23.35 1.53
C LEU A 249 -16.58 24.28 0.97
N PRO A 250 -16.49 25.59 1.21
CA PRO A 250 -17.45 26.54 0.66
C PRO A 250 -17.29 26.64 -0.87
N VAL A 251 -18.30 26.21 -1.60
CA VAL A 251 -18.40 26.32 -3.05
C VAL A 251 -19.12 27.63 -3.41
N ILE A 252 -18.53 28.45 -4.27
CA ILE A 252 -19.08 29.72 -4.73
C ILE A 252 -19.25 29.72 -6.25
N ALA A 253 -19.96 30.71 -6.75
CA ALA A 253 -20.16 30.88 -8.20
C ALA A 253 -18.80 30.99 -8.92
N GLY A 254 -18.64 30.24 -10.02
CA GLY A 254 -17.39 30.14 -10.78
C GLY A 254 -16.40 29.10 -10.29
N ASP A 255 -16.69 28.39 -9.19
CA ASP A 255 -15.90 27.24 -8.77
C ASP A 255 -16.19 26.02 -9.66
N THR A 256 -15.18 25.16 -9.81
CA THR A 256 -15.27 23.89 -10.56
C THR A 256 -14.85 22.73 -9.69
N ILE A 257 -15.69 21.69 -9.59
CA ILE A 257 -15.33 20.44 -8.93
C ILE A 257 -14.92 19.42 -10.00
N VAL A 258 -13.65 19.00 -9.94
CA VAL A 258 -13.09 18.02 -10.88
C VAL A 258 -12.92 16.68 -10.16
N THR A 259 -13.53 15.62 -10.69
CA THR A 259 -13.29 14.26 -10.19
C THR A 259 -12.03 13.70 -10.84
N ARG A 260 -11.07 13.31 -10.02
CA ARG A 260 -9.83 12.63 -10.41
C ARG A 260 -9.95 11.15 -10.00
N GLN A 261 -9.84 10.27 -10.97
CA GLN A 261 -9.99 8.81 -10.75
C GLN A 261 -9.13 8.05 -11.77
N PRO A 262 -8.36 7.02 -11.34
CA PRO A 262 -7.68 6.15 -12.28
C PRO A 262 -8.70 5.26 -13.02
N THR A 263 -8.46 5.00 -14.30
CA THR A 263 -9.21 3.98 -15.05
C THR A 263 -8.64 2.60 -14.77
N ILE A 264 -9.44 1.55 -14.98
CA ILE A 264 -8.97 0.16 -14.87
C ILE A 264 -7.79 -0.10 -15.80
N ASP A 265 -7.85 0.40 -17.04
CA ASP A 265 -6.77 0.22 -18.02
C ASP A 265 -5.47 0.90 -17.56
N GLU A 266 -5.55 2.06 -16.90
CA GLU A 266 -4.38 2.74 -16.35
C GLU A 266 -3.78 1.95 -15.19
N ILE A 267 -4.61 1.35 -14.33
CA ILE A 267 -4.15 0.47 -13.25
C ILE A 267 -3.46 -0.77 -13.82
N LEU A 268 -4.06 -1.41 -14.82
CA LEU A 268 -3.48 -2.60 -15.47
C LEU A 268 -2.16 -2.27 -16.18
N ARG A 269 -2.07 -1.14 -16.91
CA ARG A 269 -0.82 -0.67 -17.50
C ARG A 269 0.27 -0.45 -16.44
N ALA A 270 -0.05 0.22 -15.34
CA ALA A 270 0.89 0.43 -14.24
C ALA A 270 1.35 -0.89 -13.63
N LYS A 271 0.43 -1.85 -13.46
CA LYS A 271 0.73 -3.19 -12.97
C LYS A 271 1.67 -3.94 -13.88
N ASP A 272 1.47 -3.90 -15.21
CA ASP A 272 2.35 -4.51 -16.20
C ASP A 272 3.76 -3.89 -16.17
N ILE A 273 3.85 -2.59 -15.93
CA ILE A 273 5.13 -1.89 -15.81
C ILE A 273 5.87 -2.37 -14.55
N VAL A 274 5.19 -2.47 -13.42
CA VAL A 274 5.76 -3.01 -12.17
C VAL A 274 6.18 -4.47 -12.35
N GLU A 275 5.37 -5.28 -13.03
CA GLU A 275 5.68 -6.69 -13.33
C GLU A 275 6.97 -6.82 -14.13
N ARG A 276 7.13 -6.04 -15.19
CA ARG A 276 8.36 -6.04 -16.00
C ARG A 276 9.58 -5.55 -15.24
N TRP A 277 9.40 -4.61 -14.32
CA TRP A 277 10.49 -4.11 -13.47
C TRP A 277 10.88 -5.10 -12.39
N LYS A 278 9.92 -5.65 -11.64
CA LYS A 278 10.14 -6.61 -10.54
C LYS A 278 8.91 -7.50 -10.37
N ALA A 279 8.86 -8.61 -11.11
CA ALA A 279 7.71 -9.52 -11.14
C ALA A 279 7.21 -9.95 -9.75
N SER A 280 8.15 -10.16 -8.81
CA SER A 280 7.80 -10.55 -7.44
C SER A 280 6.99 -9.51 -6.66
N ALA A 281 6.97 -8.24 -7.08
CA ALA A 281 6.18 -7.20 -6.42
C ALA A 281 4.68 -7.46 -6.55
N ASN A 282 4.24 -8.12 -7.61
CA ASN A 282 2.84 -8.50 -7.82
C ASN A 282 2.49 -9.88 -7.24
N ASN A 283 3.38 -10.55 -6.50
CA ASN A 283 3.01 -11.76 -5.73
C ASN A 283 1.99 -11.43 -4.62
N GLU A 284 1.92 -10.18 -4.21
CA GLU A 284 0.81 -9.63 -3.44
C GLU A 284 0.36 -8.32 -4.06
N VAL A 285 -0.90 -8.29 -4.49
CA VAL A 285 -1.57 -7.10 -5.03
C VAL A 285 -2.46 -6.52 -3.95
N ILE A 286 -2.25 -5.26 -3.63
CA ILE A 286 -3.00 -4.56 -2.59
C ILE A 286 -3.81 -3.44 -3.24
N LEU A 287 -5.09 -3.27 -2.90
CA LEU A 287 -5.89 -2.14 -3.38
C LEU A 287 -6.13 -1.13 -2.27
N PHE A 288 -5.97 0.13 -2.59
CA PHE A 288 -6.26 1.24 -1.70
C PHE A 288 -7.55 1.93 -2.15
N ASP A 289 -8.66 1.87 -1.42
CA ASP A 289 -8.93 1.19 -0.16
C ASP A 289 -10.33 0.51 -0.18
N LEU A 290 -10.67 -0.23 0.89
CA LEU A 290 -11.91 -0.98 1.08
C LEU A 290 -13.09 -0.07 1.51
N SER A 291 -13.16 1.17 1.03
CA SER A 291 -14.37 1.98 1.25
C SER A 291 -15.51 1.51 0.35
N SER A 292 -16.75 1.62 0.82
CA SER A 292 -17.93 1.21 0.04
C SER A 292 -17.99 1.91 -1.31
N ASN A 293 -17.63 3.20 -1.36
CA ASN A 293 -17.60 3.96 -2.61
C ASN A 293 -16.56 3.42 -3.61
N ASN A 294 -15.42 2.94 -3.14
CA ASN A 294 -14.36 2.45 -4.02
C ASN A 294 -14.67 1.07 -4.61
N ILE A 295 -15.21 0.15 -3.80
CA ILE A 295 -15.49 -1.23 -4.22
C ILE A 295 -16.76 -1.39 -5.05
N THR A 296 -17.60 -0.36 -5.15
CA THR A 296 -18.84 -0.37 -5.97
C THR A 296 -18.69 0.36 -7.29
N LYS A 297 -17.55 1.02 -7.56
CA LYS A 297 -17.31 1.79 -8.80
C LYS A 297 -17.26 0.92 -10.06
N HIS A 298 -16.81 -0.31 -9.93
CA HIS A 298 -16.60 -1.22 -11.03
C HIS A 298 -17.29 -2.57 -10.78
N ASN A 299 -17.52 -3.33 -11.83
CA ASN A 299 -18.04 -4.68 -11.70
C ASN A 299 -16.98 -5.65 -11.15
N LYS A 300 -17.44 -6.82 -10.69
CA LYS A 300 -16.59 -7.86 -10.12
C LYS A 300 -15.41 -8.26 -11.04
N SER A 301 -15.67 -8.40 -12.34
CA SER A 301 -14.65 -8.82 -13.32
C SER A 301 -13.51 -7.79 -13.45
N ALA A 302 -13.78 -6.49 -13.28
CA ALA A 302 -12.75 -5.45 -13.31
C ALA A 302 -11.76 -5.60 -12.15
N TYR A 303 -12.26 -5.84 -10.94
CA TYR A 303 -11.39 -6.09 -9.78
C TYR A 303 -10.64 -7.42 -9.91
N GLU A 304 -11.28 -8.47 -10.42
CA GLU A 304 -10.62 -9.75 -10.71
C GLU A 304 -9.44 -9.56 -11.67
N LYS A 305 -9.60 -8.75 -12.73
CA LYS A 305 -8.50 -8.44 -13.66
C LYS A 305 -7.33 -7.75 -12.95
N ILE A 306 -7.59 -6.82 -12.01
CA ILE A 306 -6.50 -6.16 -11.27
C ILE A 306 -5.77 -7.19 -10.38
N PHE A 307 -6.47 -8.10 -9.73
CA PHE A 307 -5.85 -9.11 -8.87
C PHE A 307 -5.21 -10.27 -9.63
N SER A 308 -5.68 -10.55 -10.85
CA SER A 308 -5.20 -11.66 -11.66
C SER A 308 -4.02 -11.25 -12.55
N HIS A 309 -3.18 -12.19 -12.85
CA HIS A 309 -2.23 -12.13 -13.96
C HIS A 309 -2.22 -13.42 -14.70
#